data_d8e8ac90afcabe0821534e3c71f99c22
#
_entry.id   d8e8ac90afcabe0821534e3c71f99c22
#
_cell.length_a   1.000
_cell.length_b   1.000
_cell.length_c   1.000
_cell.angle_alpha   90.00
_cell.angle_beta   90.00
_cell.angle_gamma   90.00
#
_symmetry.space_group_name_H-M   'P 1'
#
loop_
_entity.id
_entity.type
_entity.pdbx_description
1 polymer ?
#
loop_
_entity_poly.entity_id
_entity_poly.type
_entity_poly.pdbx_seq_one_letter_code
_entity_poly.pdbx_strand_id
1 'polypeptide(L)'
;METKKQNYTLPIIVMIFLFGMISFVTNLASPMGDILKYQFNVPNWMGTLGVFANFIAYAIMGYPAGNMLQKYGYKKTALVAIAVGFTGVGIQTLSGSVESFGVYLLGAFIAGFSMCLLNTVVNPMLNKLGGGGNKGNQLSQAGGSFNSLCGTAVIILTGLLIPEGIKNAQISNVFPLMYGALAIFAFAFIVIALTNIPETQKTEGKKVAETSKYSPLSFRHFILGSVAIFVYVGV
;
A
#
# COMPACT_ATOMS: atom_id res chain seq x y z
N MET A 1 6.34 28.58 -29.33
CA MET A 1 6.46 28.19 -27.90
C MET A 1 6.87 26.72 -27.86
N GLU A 2 8.14 26.46 -27.64
CA GLU A 2 8.63 25.07 -27.45
C GLU A 2 8.02 24.51 -26.18
N THR A 3 7.15 23.53 -26.29
CA THR A 3 6.68 22.75 -25.16
C THR A 3 7.86 21.94 -24.64
N LYS A 4 8.46 22.39 -23.55
CA LYS A 4 9.50 21.68 -22.80
C LYS A 4 8.95 20.28 -22.52
N LYS A 5 9.48 19.26 -23.21
CA LYS A 5 9.13 17.86 -23.05
C LYS A 5 9.38 17.50 -21.57
N GLN A 6 8.34 17.46 -20.75
CA GLN A 6 8.47 17.09 -19.35
C GLN A 6 8.94 15.64 -19.28
N ASN A 7 10.09 15.44 -18.65
CA ASN A 7 10.66 14.11 -18.47
C ASN A 7 9.97 13.42 -17.28
N TYR A 8 9.09 12.47 -17.54
CA TYR A 8 8.33 11.75 -16.53
C TYR A 8 9.05 10.48 -16.02
N THR A 9 10.28 10.23 -16.45
CA THR A 9 11.03 9.01 -16.08
C THR A 9 11.19 8.88 -14.56
N LEU A 10 11.60 9.96 -13.88
CA LEU A 10 11.78 9.94 -12.43
C LEU A 10 10.45 9.70 -11.67
N PRO A 11 9.35 10.43 -11.96
CA PRO A 11 8.03 10.11 -11.38
C PRO A 11 7.59 8.66 -11.60
N ILE A 12 7.81 8.09 -12.77
CA ILE A 12 7.48 6.70 -13.09
C ILE A 12 8.25 5.73 -12.19
N ILE A 13 9.58 5.90 -12.10
CA ILE A 13 10.43 5.05 -11.24
C ILE A 13 9.98 5.12 -9.79
N VAL A 14 9.69 6.32 -9.29
CA VAL A 14 9.21 6.53 -7.92
C VAL A 14 7.87 5.82 -7.69
N MET A 15 6.93 5.88 -8.64
CA MET A 15 5.64 5.19 -8.51
C MET A 15 5.79 3.67 -8.55
N ILE A 16 6.66 3.12 -9.40
CA ILE A 16 6.95 1.68 -9.43
C ILE A 16 7.57 1.24 -8.11
N PHE A 17 8.52 2.02 -7.57
CA PHE A 17 9.13 1.75 -6.27
C PHE A 17 8.10 1.73 -5.13
N LEU A 18 7.19 2.72 -5.10
CA LEU A 18 6.08 2.73 -4.13
C LEU A 18 5.18 1.51 -4.27
N PHE A 19 4.92 1.06 -5.49
CA PHE A 19 4.10 -0.12 -5.72
C PHE A 19 4.78 -1.39 -5.16
N GLY A 20 6.09 -1.53 -5.32
CA GLY A 20 6.88 -2.59 -4.68
C GLY A 20 6.85 -2.50 -3.15
N MET A 21 6.95 -1.29 -2.60
CA MET A 21 6.88 -1.04 -1.15
C MET A 21 5.52 -1.47 -0.56
N ILE A 22 4.41 -1.19 -1.25
CA ILE A 22 3.07 -1.64 -0.84
C ILE A 22 3.07 -3.15 -0.65
N SER A 23 3.55 -3.89 -1.64
CA SER A 23 3.58 -5.35 -1.61
C SER A 23 4.50 -5.89 -0.53
N PHE A 24 5.67 -5.27 -0.37
CA PHE A 24 6.62 -5.66 0.68
C PHE A 24 5.97 -5.62 2.05
N VAL A 25 5.33 -4.52 2.41
CA VAL A 25 4.71 -4.33 3.73
C VAL A 25 3.45 -5.18 3.90
N THR A 26 2.61 -5.29 2.87
CA THR A 26 1.39 -6.09 2.93
C THR A 26 1.70 -7.58 3.11
N ASN A 27 2.72 -8.10 2.40
CA ASN A 27 3.11 -9.49 2.50
C ASN A 27 3.90 -9.82 3.78
N LEU A 28 4.46 -8.83 4.45
CA LEU A 28 5.10 -9.03 5.76
C LEU A 28 4.09 -9.38 6.87
N ALA A 29 2.84 -8.96 6.72
CA ALA A 29 1.80 -9.22 7.72
C ALA A 29 1.49 -10.72 7.94
N SER A 30 1.61 -11.54 6.89
CA SER A 30 1.33 -12.98 6.99
C SER A 30 2.35 -13.74 7.83
N PRO A 31 3.67 -13.74 7.52
CA PRO A 31 4.67 -14.40 8.35
C PRO A 31 4.73 -13.84 9.78
N MET A 32 4.48 -12.52 9.95
CA MET A 32 4.38 -11.91 11.27
C MET A 32 3.24 -12.51 12.09
N GLY A 33 2.05 -12.65 11.50
CA GLY A 33 0.90 -13.26 12.16
C GLY A 33 1.18 -14.70 12.60
N ASP A 34 1.86 -15.48 11.76
CA ASP A 34 2.22 -16.86 12.07
C ASP A 34 3.26 -16.96 13.18
N ILE A 35 4.28 -16.11 13.20
CA ILE A 35 5.29 -16.07 14.28
C ILE A 35 4.61 -15.70 15.61
N LEU A 36 3.81 -14.63 15.60
CA LEU A 36 3.12 -14.17 16.80
C LEU A 36 2.14 -15.22 17.36
N LYS A 37 1.49 -15.98 16.48
CA LYS A 37 0.63 -17.09 16.87
C LYS A 37 1.39 -18.11 17.72
N TYR A 38 2.58 -18.53 17.32
CA TYR A 38 3.39 -19.48 18.07
C TYR A 38 4.02 -18.85 19.31
N GLN A 39 4.53 -17.64 19.21
CA GLN A 39 5.19 -16.95 20.34
C GLN A 39 4.21 -16.67 21.51
N PHE A 40 2.99 -16.23 21.19
CA PHE A 40 1.96 -15.93 22.21
C PHE A 40 1.02 -17.10 22.51
N ASN A 41 1.24 -18.27 21.87
CA ASN A 41 0.40 -19.45 22.02
C ASN A 41 -1.11 -19.16 21.85
N VAL A 42 -1.43 -18.34 20.86
CA VAL A 42 -2.82 -17.98 20.54
C VAL A 42 -3.46 -18.95 19.52
N PRO A 43 -4.79 -19.06 19.48
CA PRO A 43 -5.49 -19.93 18.52
C PRO A 43 -5.13 -19.59 17.06
N ASN A 44 -5.20 -20.59 16.16
CA ASN A 44 -4.80 -20.45 14.76
C ASN A 44 -5.52 -19.31 14.02
N TRP A 45 -6.80 -19.07 14.30
CA TRP A 45 -7.56 -17.99 13.69
C TRP A 45 -7.05 -16.58 14.05
N MET A 46 -6.41 -16.43 15.21
CA MET A 46 -5.81 -15.15 15.63
C MET A 46 -4.59 -14.80 14.78
N GLY A 47 -3.83 -15.78 14.29
CA GLY A 47 -2.67 -15.52 13.41
C GLY A 47 -3.07 -14.78 12.11
N THR A 48 -4.27 -14.99 11.61
CA THR A 48 -4.78 -14.33 10.39
C THR A 48 -5.34 -12.93 10.66
N LEU A 49 -5.57 -12.55 11.93
CA LEU A 49 -6.15 -11.25 12.27
C LEU A 49 -5.32 -10.04 11.80
N GLY A 50 -3.99 -10.20 11.71
CA GLY A 50 -3.14 -9.12 11.17
C GLY A 50 -3.45 -8.80 9.71
N VAL A 51 -3.62 -9.84 8.89
CA VAL A 51 -4.03 -9.70 7.49
C VAL A 51 -5.46 -9.15 7.41
N PHE A 52 -6.36 -9.67 8.23
CA PHE A 52 -7.75 -9.21 8.29
C PHE A 52 -7.86 -7.73 8.72
N ALA A 53 -7.07 -7.28 9.70
CA ALA A 53 -7.00 -5.89 10.12
C ALA A 53 -6.56 -4.97 8.97
N ASN A 54 -5.58 -5.39 8.16
CA ASN A 54 -5.18 -4.68 6.95
C ASN A 54 -6.37 -4.51 5.98
N PHE A 55 -7.11 -5.58 5.68
CA PHE A 55 -8.22 -5.51 4.73
C PHE A 55 -9.42 -4.72 5.24
N ILE A 56 -9.71 -4.77 6.55
CA ILE A 56 -10.71 -3.87 7.17
C ILE A 56 -10.28 -2.41 6.99
N ALA A 57 -9.01 -2.10 7.22
CA ALA A 57 -8.50 -0.76 7.00
C ALA A 57 -8.69 -0.30 5.55
N TYR A 58 -8.50 -1.19 4.55
CA TYR A 58 -8.81 -0.90 3.15
C TYR A 58 -10.29 -0.57 2.93
N ALA A 59 -11.18 -1.35 3.53
CA ALA A 59 -12.63 -1.13 3.39
C ALA A 59 -13.05 0.23 3.95
N ILE A 60 -12.52 0.62 5.11
CA ILE A 60 -12.84 1.89 5.76
C ILE A 60 -12.21 3.06 4.99
N MET A 61 -10.95 2.91 4.56
CA MET A 61 -10.18 4.01 3.98
C MET A 61 -10.45 4.22 2.48
N GLY A 62 -11.09 3.28 1.79
CA GLY A 62 -11.29 3.34 0.34
C GLY A 62 -11.98 4.63 -0.12
N TYR A 63 -13.09 5.00 0.51
CA TYR A 63 -13.80 6.25 0.19
C TYR A 63 -13.04 7.51 0.64
N PRO A 64 -12.56 7.63 1.90
CA PRO A 64 -11.73 8.75 2.32
C PRO A 64 -10.46 8.94 1.48
N ALA A 65 -9.81 7.87 1.05
CA ALA A 65 -8.60 7.93 0.21
C ALA A 65 -8.86 8.62 -1.13
N GLY A 66 -9.98 8.28 -1.79
CA GLY A 66 -10.41 8.95 -3.01
C GLY A 66 -10.64 10.45 -2.82
N ASN A 67 -11.33 10.83 -1.74
CA ASN A 67 -11.58 12.23 -1.40
C ASN A 67 -10.27 12.98 -1.07
N MET A 68 -9.35 12.35 -0.36
CA MET A 68 -8.04 12.92 -0.06
C MET A 68 -7.24 13.17 -1.35
N LEU A 69 -7.24 12.21 -2.28
CA LEU A 69 -6.57 12.35 -3.56
C LEU A 69 -7.13 13.52 -4.37
N GLN A 70 -8.46 13.66 -4.43
CA GLN A 70 -9.10 14.76 -5.14
C GLN A 70 -8.80 16.13 -4.50
N LYS A 71 -8.82 16.20 -3.17
CA LYS A 71 -8.66 17.46 -2.42
C LYS A 71 -7.19 17.90 -2.33
N TYR A 72 -6.29 16.99 -2.06
CA TYR A 72 -4.89 17.31 -1.76
C TYR A 72 -3.92 16.98 -2.90
N GLY A 73 -4.34 16.16 -3.87
CA GLY A 73 -3.54 15.72 -5.01
C GLY A 73 -2.62 14.56 -4.69
N TYR A 74 -1.86 14.11 -5.71
CA TYR A 74 -1.05 12.90 -5.62
C TYR A 74 0.08 13.00 -4.60
N LYS A 75 0.89 14.08 -4.68
CA LYS A 75 2.09 14.24 -3.84
C LYS A 75 1.75 14.28 -2.35
N LYS A 76 0.79 15.11 -1.96
CA LYS A 76 0.41 15.27 -0.55
C LYS A 76 -0.21 13.99 0.00
N THR A 77 -1.10 13.34 -0.77
CA THR A 77 -1.72 12.07 -0.36
C THR A 77 -0.67 10.97 -0.20
N ALA A 78 0.32 10.87 -1.10
CA ALA A 78 1.42 9.92 -0.97
C ALA A 78 2.27 10.18 0.28
N LEU A 79 2.63 11.43 0.58
CA LEU A 79 3.42 11.76 1.78
C LEU A 79 2.67 11.42 3.06
N VAL A 80 1.38 11.72 3.14
CA VAL A 80 0.54 11.32 4.29
C VAL A 80 0.48 9.80 4.40
N ALA A 81 0.27 9.10 3.30
CA ALA A 81 0.23 7.65 3.28
C ALA A 81 1.52 7.03 3.81
N ILE A 82 2.68 7.53 3.36
CA ILE A 82 4.00 7.05 3.80
C ILE A 82 4.21 7.31 5.29
N ALA A 83 3.83 8.50 5.79
CA ALA A 83 3.94 8.82 7.21
C ALA A 83 3.06 7.90 8.07
N VAL A 84 1.82 7.64 7.65
CA VAL A 84 0.92 6.69 8.31
C VAL A 84 1.49 5.27 8.28
N GLY A 85 2.07 4.84 7.14
CA GLY A 85 2.69 3.52 7.00
C GLY A 85 3.92 3.35 7.88
N PHE A 86 4.77 4.35 7.93
CA PHE A 86 5.92 4.39 8.84
C PHE A 86 5.48 4.22 10.30
N THR A 87 4.44 4.95 10.72
CA THR A 87 3.87 4.84 12.07
C THR A 87 3.29 3.45 12.31
N GLY A 88 2.53 2.89 11.35
CA GLY A 88 1.92 1.56 11.47
C GLY A 88 2.97 0.45 11.60
N VAL A 89 3.99 0.45 10.75
CA VAL A 89 5.11 -0.53 10.84
C VAL A 89 5.94 -0.30 12.09
N GLY A 90 6.13 0.95 12.51
CA GLY A 90 6.79 1.28 13.78
C GLY A 90 6.08 0.67 15.00
N ILE A 91 4.75 0.79 15.05
CA ILE A 91 3.91 0.17 16.09
C ILE A 91 4.00 -1.37 16.03
N GLN A 92 3.98 -1.96 14.82
CA GLN A 92 4.20 -3.40 14.67
C GLN A 92 5.56 -3.83 15.21
N THR A 93 6.62 -3.06 14.94
CA THR A 93 7.96 -3.34 15.46
C THR A 93 7.99 -3.26 17.01
N LEU A 94 7.34 -2.25 17.57
CA LEU A 94 7.21 -2.10 19.02
C LEU A 94 6.44 -3.26 19.69
N SER A 95 5.52 -3.91 18.98
CA SER A 95 4.75 -5.03 19.51
C SER A 95 5.62 -6.19 20.00
N GLY A 96 6.78 -6.39 19.36
CA GLY A 96 7.76 -7.38 19.78
C GLY A 96 8.47 -7.04 21.08
N SER A 97 8.68 -5.75 21.35
CA SER A 97 9.32 -5.29 22.60
C SER A 97 8.32 -5.24 23.77
N VAL A 98 7.05 -4.95 23.48
CA VAL A 98 5.97 -4.88 24.46
C VAL A 98 5.30 -6.25 24.68
N GLU A 99 5.65 -7.23 23.85
CA GLU A 99 5.07 -8.59 23.86
C GLU A 99 3.53 -8.59 23.82
N SER A 100 2.96 -7.70 23.01
CA SER A 100 1.50 -7.53 22.92
C SER A 100 0.97 -7.77 21.51
N PHE A 101 0.14 -8.81 21.37
CA PHE A 101 -0.57 -9.10 20.13
C PHE A 101 -1.55 -7.98 19.72
N GLY A 102 -2.18 -7.32 20.70
CA GLY A 102 -3.07 -6.18 20.43
C GLY A 102 -2.35 -4.98 19.80
N VAL A 103 -1.11 -4.71 20.25
CA VAL A 103 -0.28 -3.65 19.66
C VAL A 103 0.09 -3.99 18.22
N TYR A 104 0.40 -5.25 17.93
CA TYR A 104 0.62 -5.70 16.55
C TYR A 104 -0.59 -5.47 15.65
N LEU A 105 -1.80 -5.85 16.10
CA LEU A 105 -3.03 -5.65 15.34
C LEU A 105 -3.32 -4.17 15.07
N LEU A 106 -3.09 -3.31 16.06
CA LEU A 106 -3.22 -1.87 15.90
C LEU A 106 -2.26 -1.34 14.83
N GLY A 107 -1.00 -1.77 14.88
CA GLY A 107 0.00 -1.42 13.87
C GLY A 107 -0.37 -1.92 12.48
N ALA A 108 -0.88 -3.16 12.36
CA ALA A 108 -1.33 -3.74 11.11
C ALA A 108 -2.53 -2.96 10.51
N PHE A 109 -3.47 -2.56 11.35
CA PHE A 109 -4.62 -1.75 10.95
C PHE A 109 -4.20 -0.37 10.42
N ILE A 110 -3.28 0.31 11.12
CA ILE A 110 -2.74 1.61 10.70
C ILE A 110 -1.93 1.46 9.40
N ALA A 111 -1.12 0.42 9.27
CA ALA A 111 -0.40 0.11 8.03
C ALA A 111 -1.36 -0.12 6.85
N GLY A 112 -2.50 -0.78 7.09
CA GLY A 112 -3.54 -0.98 6.09
C GLY A 112 -4.12 0.33 5.53
N PHE A 113 -4.31 1.36 6.35
CA PHE A 113 -4.70 2.70 5.85
C PHE A 113 -3.66 3.27 4.88
N SER A 114 -2.38 3.16 5.23
CA SER A 114 -1.30 3.60 4.36
C SER A 114 -1.32 2.89 3.02
N MET A 115 -1.46 1.57 3.03
CA MET A 115 -1.46 0.76 1.81
C MET A 115 -2.66 1.11 0.90
N CYS A 116 -3.84 1.35 1.47
CA CYS A 116 -5.00 1.82 0.73
C CYS A 116 -4.75 3.17 0.06
N LEU A 117 -4.23 4.14 0.82
CA LEU A 117 -3.89 5.47 0.29
C LEU A 117 -2.85 5.39 -0.82
N LEU A 118 -1.78 4.61 -0.65
CA LEU A 118 -0.73 4.43 -1.66
C LEU A 118 -1.27 3.79 -2.94
N ASN A 119 -2.10 2.75 -2.83
CA ASN A 119 -2.74 2.13 -3.99
C ASN A 119 -3.63 3.11 -4.75
N THR A 120 -4.36 3.97 -4.03
CA THR A 120 -5.21 5.02 -4.62
C THR A 120 -4.39 6.07 -5.37
N VAL A 121 -3.14 6.30 -4.97
CA VAL A 121 -2.21 7.23 -5.64
C VAL A 121 -1.49 6.56 -6.81
N VAL A 122 -0.87 5.40 -6.58
CA VAL A 122 0.10 4.79 -7.50
C VAL A 122 -0.56 4.29 -8.78
N ASN A 123 -1.69 3.57 -8.67
CA ASN A 123 -2.36 2.97 -9.81
C ASN A 123 -2.79 3.99 -10.88
N PRO A 124 -3.59 5.02 -10.55
CA PRO A 124 -4.00 6.00 -11.55
C PRO A 124 -2.84 6.88 -12.01
N MET A 125 -1.83 7.11 -11.16
CA MET A 125 -0.67 7.91 -11.52
C MET A 125 0.21 7.21 -12.55
N LEU A 126 0.50 5.91 -12.40
CA LEU A 126 1.24 5.12 -13.40
C LEU A 126 0.54 5.13 -14.74
N ASN A 127 -0.78 4.93 -14.76
CA ASN A 127 -1.56 4.98 -15.99
C ASN A 127 -1.46 6.35 -16.68
N LYS A 128 -1.59 7.44 -15.93
CA LYS A 128 -1.50 8.81 -16.46
C LYS A 128 -0.09 9.16 -16.95
N LEU A 129 0.95 8.80 -16.20
CA LEU A 129 2.35 9.03 -16.60
C LEU A 129 2.74 8.26 -17.86
N GLY A 130 2.10 7.11 -18.11
CA GLY A 130 2.22 6.35 -19.34
C GLY A 130 1.46 6.95 -20.52
N GLY A 131 0.75 8.07 -20.35
CA GLY A 131 -0.04 8.73 -21.38
C GLY A 131 -1.44 8.15 -21.58
N GLY A 132 -1.91 7.30 -20.66
CA GLY A 132 -3.20 6.60 -20.76
C GLY A 132 -3.23 5.51 -21.83
N GLY A 133 -4.41 4.94 -22.06
CA GLY A 133 -4.61 3.89 -23.07
C GLY A 133 -3.67 2.69 -22.89
N ASN A 134 -3.22 2.10 -24.00
CA ASN A 134 -2.39 0.89 -23.97
C ASN A 134 -1.04 1.09 -23.27
N LYS A 135 -0.37 2.23 -23.49
CA LYS A 135 0.92 2.53 -22.83
C LYS A 135 0.78 2.72 -21.33
N GLY A 136 -0.27 3.42 -20.89
CA GLY A 136 -0.58 3.58 -19.47
C GLY A 136 -0.87 2.24 -18.80
N ASN A 137 -1.62 1.37 -19.47
CA ASN A 137 -1.91 0.03 -18.97
C ASN A 137 -0.65 -0.84 -18.90
N GLN A 138 0.22 -0.79 -19.91
CA GLN A 138 1.52 -1.50 -19.89
C GLN A 138 2.38 -1.06 -18.71
N LEU A 139 2.44 0.24 -18.44
CA LEU A 139 3.21 0.77 -17.32
C LEU A 139 2.62 0.35 -15.97
N SER A 140 1.30 0.33 -15.84
CA SER A 140 0.62 -0.18 -14.64
C SER A 140 0.88 -1.69 -14.44
N GLN A 141 0.90 -2.48 -15.52
CA GLN A 141 1.24 -3.91 -15.46
C GLN A 141 2.70 -4.14 -15.06
N ALA A 142 3.64 -3.35 -15.60
CA ALA A 142 5.03 -3.41 -15.19
C ALA A 142 5.20 -3.10 -13.69
N GLY A 143 4.48 -2.09 -13.20
CA GLY A 143 4.42 -1.79 -11.75
C GLY A 143 3.84 -2.95 -10.95
N GLY A 144 2.76 -3.58 -11.42
CA GLY A 144 2.14 -4.76 -10.82
C GLY A 144 3.09 -5.97 -10.78
N SER A 145 3.87 -6.20 -11.83
CA SER A 145 4.89 -7.24 -11.87
C SER A 145 5.99 -6.98 -10.83
N PHE A 146 6.46 -5.76 -10.72
CA PHE A 146 7.45 -5.37 -9.69
C PHE A 146 6.87 -5.51 -8.27
N ASN A 147 5.61 -5.13 -8.07
CA ASN A 147 4.87 -5.36 -6.82
C ASN A 147 4.89 -6.85 -6.44
N SER A 148 4.57 -7.75 -7.36
CA SER A 148 4.57 -9.20 -7.11
C SER A 148 5.96 -9.74 -6.79
N LEU A 149 7.00 -9.26 -7.47
CA LEU A 149 8.39 -9.62 -7.16
C LEU A 149 8.79 -9.22 -5.74
N CYS A 150 8.43 -8.00 -5.31
CA CYS A 150 8.69 -7.54 -3.95
C CYS A 150 7.94 -8.36 -2.91
N GLY A 151 6.68 -8.76 -3.18
CA GLY A 151 5.92 -9.64 -2.31
C GLY A 151 6.55 -11.03 -2.14
N THR A 152 7.02 -11.62 -3.24
CA THR A 152 7.75 -12.90 -3.22
C THR A 152 9.08 -12.77 -2.46
N ALA A 153 9.79 -11.66 -2.64
CA ALA A 153 11.05 -11.41 -1.93
C ALA A 153 10.87 -11.42 -0.40
N VAL A 154 9.77 -10.88 0.12
CA VAL A 154 9.49 -10.92 1.57
C VAL A 154 9.40 -12.35 2.09
N ILE A 155 8.71 -13.22 1.38
CA ILE A 155 8.54 -14.64 1.77
C ILE A 155 9.89 -15.33 1.80
N ILE A 156 10.71 -15.13 0.76
CA ILE A 156 12.06 -15.69 0.67
C ILE A 156 12.95 -15.16 1.80
N LEU A 157 12.97 -13.85 2.02
CA LEU A 157 13.78 -13.22 3.07
C LEU A 157 13.34 -13.70 4.46
N THR A 158 12.04 -13.84 4.70
CA THR A 158 11.54 -14.38 5.97
C THR A 158 12.01 -15.82 6.16
N GLY A 159 11.95 -16.66 5.13
CA GLY A 159 12.44 -18.03 5.19
C GLY A 159 13.95 -18.12 5.47
N LEU A 160 14.76 -17.20 4.93
CA LEU A 160 16.19 -17.13 5.20
C LEU A 160 16.52 -16.68 6.63
N LEU A 161 15.70 -15.82 7.22
CA LEU A 161 15.87 -15.33 8.60
C LEU A 161 15.42 -16.34 9.65
N ILE A 162 14.58 -17.31 9.25
CA ILE A 162 14.00 -18.30 10.15
C ILE A 162 14.28 -19.72 9.60
N PRO A 163 15.56 -20.14 9.58
CA PRO A 163 15.93 -21.46 9.02
C PRO A 163 15.39 -22.64 9.82
N GLU A 164 15.13 -22.44 11.12
CA GLU A 164 14.59 -23.47 12.02
C GLU A 164 13.06 -23.64 11.93
N GLY A 165 12.40 -22.86 11.05
CA GLY A 165 10.96 -22.88 10.83
C GLY A 165 10.16 -21.99 11.80
N ILE A 166 8.99 -21.60 11.36
CA ILE A 166 8.12 -20.60 12.02
C ILE A 166 7.71 -21.00 13.45
N LYS A 167 7.68 -22.30 13.76
CA LYS A 167 7.24 -22.78 15.08
C LYS A 167 8.18 -22.36 16.22
N ASN A 168 9.47 -22.22 15.94
CA ASN A 168 10.49 -21.83 16.91
C ASN A 168 10.92 -20.36 16.76
N ALA A 169 10.28 -19.65 15.82
CA ALA A 169 10.59 -18.26 15.53
C ALA A 169 10.06 -17.31 16.60
N GLN A 170 10.86 -16.32 16.92
CA GLN A 170 10.46 -15.16 17.71
C GLN A 170 10.30 -13.94 16.78
N ILE A 171 9.49 -12.98 17.20
CA ILE A 171 9.31 -11.73 16.42
C ILE A 171 10.64 -10.99 16.21
N SER A 172 11.60 -11.14 17.12
CA SER A 172 12.95 -10.59 17.00
C SER A 172 13.69 -11.07 15.76
N ASN A 173 13.40 -12.28 15.26
CA ASN A 173 14.03 -12.83 14.05
C ASN A 173 13.63 -12.03 12.80
N VAL A 174 12.47 -11.38 12.80
CA VAL A 174 11.99 -10.56 11.66
C VAL A 174 12.22 -9.05 11.84
N PHE A 175 12.80 -8.63 12.96
CA PHE A 175 13.18 -7.22 13.17
C PHE A 175 14.02 -6.64 12.02
N PRO A 176 15.01 -7.35 11.42
CA PRO A 176 15.75 -6.82 10.30
C PRO A 176 14.86 -6.43 9.11
N LEU A 177 13.80 -7.23 8.82
CA LEU A 177 12.84 -6.90 7.77
C LEU A 177 11.97 -5.70 8.15
N MET A 178 11.57 -5.58 9.40
CA MET A 178 10.76 -4.46 9.89
C MET A 178 11.55 -3.14 9.87
N TYR A 179 12.80 -3.17 10.32
CA TYR A 179 13.70 -2.01 10.21
C TYR A 179 14.00 -1.67 8.75
N GLY A 180 14.16 -2.69 7.91
CA GLY A 180 14.25 -2.50 6.45
C GLY A 180 13.01 -1.81 5.88
N ALA A 181 11.81 -2.23 6.27
CA ALA A 181 10.57 -1.59 5.87
C ALA A 181 10.50 -0.12 6.35
N LEU A 182 10.87 0.17 7.59
CA LEU A 182 10.94 1.54 8.12
C LEU A 182 11.94 2.40 7.33
N ALA A 183 13.12 1.86 7.01
CA ALA A 183 14.11 2.56 6.20
C ALA A 183 13.59 2.85 4.78
N ILE A 184 12.88 1.90 4.18
CA ILE A 184 12.23 2.06 2.86
C ILE A 184 11.17 3.17 2.92
N PHE A 185 10.33 3.23 3.97
CA PHE A 185 9.37 4.30 4.15
C PHE A 185 10.03 5.67 4.31
N ALA A 186 11.07 5.76 5.14
CA ALA A 186 11.82 7.01 5.33
C ALA A 186 12.46 7.47 4.02
N PHE A 187 13.09 6.56 3.28
CA PHE A 187 13.67 6.84 1.97
C PHE A 187 12.60 7.29 0.96
N ALA A 188 11.47 6.58 0.87
CA ALA A 188 10.36 6.93 0.01
C ALA A 188 9.79 8.32 0.34
N PHE A 189 9.68 8.66 1.63
CA PHE A 189 9.23 9.99 2.05
C PHE A 189 10.14 11.10 1.52
N ILE A 190 11.46 10.94 1.69
CA ILE A 190 12.46 11.91 1.21
C ILE A 190 12.39 12.02 -0.32
N VAL A 191 12.38 10.90 -1.04
CA VAL A 191 12.34 10.89 -2.50
C VAL A 191 11.08 11.57 -3.02
N ILE A 192 9.91 11.29 -2.47
CA ILE A 192 8.65 11.93 -2.90
C ILE A 192 8.62 13.41 -2.52
N ALA A 193 9.13 13.78 -1.35
CA ALA A 193 9.20 15.17 -0.95
C ALA A 193 10.04 16.02 -1.94
N LEU A 194 11.14 15.45 -2.42
CA LEU A 194 12.05 16.11 -3.39
C LEU A 194 11.58 16.01 -4.85
N THR A 195 10.78 14.97 -5.20
CA THR A 195 10.33 14.77 -6.58
C THR A 195 9.15 15.68 -6.92
N ASN A 196 9.21 16.31 -8.09
CA ASN A 196 8.08 17.06 -8.64
C ASN A 196 7.10 16.09 -9.31
N ILE A 197 6.02 15.76 -8.61
CA ILE A 197 4.93 14.91 -9.11
C ILE A 197 3.88 15.80 -9.76
N PRO A 198 3.46 15.52 -11.02
CA PRO A 198 2.44 16.32 -11.71
C PRO A 198 1.07 16.21 -11.00
N GLU A 199 0.51 17.34 -10.61
CA GLU A 199 -0.77 17.44 -9.86
C GLU A 199 -1.98 17.58 -10.80
N THR A 200 -2.15 16.63 -11.71
CA THR A 200 -3.25 16.66 -12.70
C THR A 200 -4.63 16.46 -12.08
N GLN A 201 -4.72 15.74 -10.96
CA GLN A 201 -6.00 15.38 -10.34
C GLN A 201 -6.76 16.59 -9.77
N LYS A 202 -6.08 17.60 -9.23
CA LYS A 202 -6.72 18.81 -8.70
C LYS A 202 -7.51 19.58 -9.75
N THR A 203 -7.02 19.59 -10.97
CA THR A 203 -7.65 20.31 -12.09
C THR A 203 -8.82 19.51 -12.67
N GLU A 204 -8.69 18.19 -12.77
CA GLU A 204 -9.74 17.31 -13.27
C GLU A 204 -10.85 17.11 -12.25
N GLY A 205 -10.52 16.90 -10.97
CA GLY A 205 -11.50 16.73 -9.91
C GLY A 205 -12.42 17.95 -9.73
N LYS A 206 -11.89 19.17 -9.85
CA LYS A 206 -12.70 20.39 -9.85
C LYS A 206 -13.64 20.44 -11.07
N LYS A 207 -13.13 20.15 -12.28
CA LYS A 207 -13.96 20.13 -13.49
C LYS A 207 -15.06 19.07 -13.45
N VAL A 208 -14.77 17.88 -12.91
CA VAL A 208 -15.74 16.79 -12.80
C VAL A 208 -16.78 17.09 -11.72
N ALA A 209 -16.39 17.66 -10.59
CA ALA A 209 -17.33 18.06 -9.53
C ALA A 209 -18.29 19.18 -9.97
N GLU A 210 -17.81 20.10 -10.84
CA GLU A 210 -18.64 21.18 -11.38
C GLU A 210 -19.59 20.71 -12.50
N THR A 211 -19.27 19.62 -13.22
CA THR A 211 -20.05 19.12 -14.37
C THR A 211 -20.89 17.88 -14.08
N SER A 212 -20.57 17.10 -13.06
CA SER A 212 -21.28 15.85 -12.77
C SER A 212 -22.43 16.05 -11.78
N LYS A 213 -23.65 16.00 -12.30
CA LYS A 213 -24.91 15.99 -11.53
C LYS A 213 -25.21 14.62 -10.89
N TYR A 214 -24.41 13.58 -11.22
CA TYR A 214 -24.66 12.19 -10.86
C TYR A 214 -23.50 11.61 -10.04
N SER A 215 -23.85 10.91 -8.95
CA SER A 215 -22.89 10.11 -8.19
C SER A 215 -22.44 8.87 -9.01
N PRO A 216 -21.18 8.41 -8.89
CA PRO A 216 -20.72 7.15 -9.51
C PRO A 216 -21.62 5.96 -9.16
N LEU A 217 -22.19 5.93 -7.95
CA LEU A 217 -23.12 4.90 -7.48
C LEU A 217 -24.47 4.92 -8.21
N SER A 218 -24.80 5.97 -8.96
CA SER A 218 -26.02 6.04 -9.79
C SER A 218 -25.92 5.19 -11.05
N PHE A 219 -24.71 4.75 -11.43
CA PHE A 219 -24.49 3.96 -12.63
C PHE A 219 -24.49 2.47 -12.30
N ARG A 220 -25.47 1.74 -12.85
CA ARG A 220 -25.61 0.28 -12.67
C ARG A 220 -24.33 -0.49 -13.01
N HIS A 221 -23.62 -0.07 -14.06
CA HIS A 221 -22.36 -0.70 -14.47
C HIS A 221 -21.25 -0.55 -13.44
N PHE A 222 -21.20 0.58 -12.73
CA PHE A 222 -20.25 0.81 -11.64
C PHE A 222 -20.53 -0.15 -10.46
N ILE A 223 -21.79 -0.28 -10.06
CA ILE A 223 -22.19 -1.18 -8.98
C ILE A 223 -21.89 -2.64 -9.36
N LEU A 224 -22.28 -3.07 -10.56
CA LEU A 224 -22.04 -4.44 -11.04
C LEU A 224 -20.55 -4.74 -11.15
N GLY A 225 -19.73 -3.81 -11.63
CA GLY A 225 -18.28 -3.95 -11.70
C GLY A 225 -17.65 -4.07 -10.30
N SER A 226 -18.11 -3.26 -9.34
CA SER A 226 -17.65 -3.33 -7.95
C SER A 226 -18.00 -4.67 -7.29
N VAL A 227 -19.23 -5.17 -7.52
CA VAL A 227 -19.66 -6.49 -7.03
C VAL A 227 -18.84 -7.61 -7.67
N ALA A 228 -18.59 -7.54 -8.99
CA ALA A 228 -17.77 -8.54 -9.69
C ALA A 228 -16.34 -8.60 -9.12
N ILE A 229 -15.71 -7.46 -8.87
CA ILE A 229 -14.38 -7.39 -8.24
C ILE A 229 -14.43 -7.94 -6.82
N PHE A 230 -15.47 -7.60 -6.03
CA PHE A 230 -15.63 -8.10 -4.67
C PHE A 230 -15.74 -9.64 -4.64
N VAL A 231 -16.53 -10.23 -5.53
CA VAL A 231 -16.66 -11.69 -5.65
C VAL A 231 -15.34 -12.33 -6.10
N TYR A 232 -14.66 -11.73 -7.08
CA TYR A 232 -13.37 -12.25 -7.61
C TYR A 232 -12.27 -12.27 -6.55
N VAL A 233 -12.18 -11.23 -5.73
CA VAL A 233 -11.14 -11.13 -4.68
C VAL A 233 -11.50 -11.94 -3.44
N GLY A 234 -12.78 -12.18 -3.19
CA GLY A 234 -13.29 -12.90 -2.01
C GLY A 234 -13.33 -14.42 -2.14
N VAL A 235 -13.05 -14.97 -3.34
CA VAL A 235 -12.96 -16.41 -3.62
C VAL A 235 -11.49 -16.84 -3.61
#